data_d5bb19947ec4575aa883bf763aaeb0e8
#
_entry.id   d5bb19947ec4575aa883bf763aaeb0e8
#
_cell.length_a   1.000
_cell.length_b   1.000
_cell.length_c   1.000
_cell.angle_alpha   90.00
_cell.angle_beta   90.00
_cell.angle_gamma   90.00
#
_symmetry.space_group_name_H-M   'P 1'
#
loop_
_entity.id
_entity.type
_entity.pdbx_description
1 polymer ?
#
loop_
_entity_poly.entity_id
_entity_poly.type
_entity_poly.pdbx_seq_one_letter_code
_entity_poly.pdbx_strand_id
1 'polypeptide(L)'
;GFKSVAPDDFEKCIADTSVVRLDVRTAEEYSEGHIEGTKNIDVLKSDFEKKSLEILPKDKTIALYCRSGRRSKEAAKILSKNGYKVVELNTGYIGWTEAGKPVTK
;
A
#
# COMPACT_ATOMS: atom_id res chain seq x y z
N GLY A 1 2.64 -15.66 1.30
CA GLY A 1 3.37 -14.54 1.85
C GLY A 1 3.37 -13.31 0.96
N PHE A 2 4.14 -12.35 1.33
CA PHE A 2 4.27 -11.09 0.59
C PHE A 2 5.74 -10.65 0.60
N LYS A 3 6.10 -9.73 -0.31
CA LYS A 3 7.42 -9.12 -0.34
C LYS A 3 7.40 -7.81 0.42
N SER A 4 8.46 -7.56 1.20
CA SER A 4 8.65 -6.29 1.91
C SER A 4 9.91 -5.64 1.34
N VAL A 5 9.80 -4.44 0.77
CA VAL A 5 10.87 -3.81 0.02
C VAL A 5 11.15 -2.38 0.48
N ALA A 6 12.36 -1.90 0.16
CA ALA A 6 12.79 -0.55 0.46
C ALA A 6 12.21 0.46 -0.57
N PRO A 7 12.30 1.79 -0.29
CA PRO A 7 11.72 2.79 -1.19
C PRO A 7 12.12 2.70 -2.65
N ASP A 8 13.41 2.47 -2.94
CA ASP A 8 13.86 2.38 -4.34
C ASP A 8 13.18 1.22 -5.09
N ASP A 9 13.08 0.07 -4.44
CA ASP A 9 12.43 -1.09 -5.05
C ASP A 9 10.93 -0.91 -5.14
N PHE A 10 10.32 -0.25 -4.16
CA PHE A 10 8.90 0.08 -4.21
C PHE A 10 8.61 1.01 -5.39
N GLU A 11 9.46 2.02 -5.58
CA GLU A 11 9.33 2.95 -6.69
C GLU A 11 9.38 2.22 -8.04
N LYS A 12 10.31 1.28 -8.18
CA LYS A 12 10.42 0.46 -9.40
C LYS A 12 9.16 -0.38 -9.60
N CYS A 13 8.63 -0.94 -8.53
CA CYS A 13 7.40 -1.75 -8.59
C CYS A 13 6.22 -0.93 -9.11
N ILE A 14 6.01 0.26 -8.55
CA ILE A 14 4.85 1.09 -8.93
C ILE A 14 5.03 1.82 -10.26
N ALA A 15 6.23 1.80 -10.82
CA ALA A 15 6.45 2.32 -12.18
C ALA A 15 5.73 1.47 -13.22
N ASP A 16 5.45 0.21 -12.91
CA ASP A 16 4.63 -0.66 -13.75
C ASP A 16 3.17 -0.25 -13.59
N THR A 17 2.55 0.22 -14.68
CA THR A 17 1.19 0.75 -14.65
C THR A 17 0.12 -0.30 -14.38
N SER A 18 0.46 -1.60 -14.49
CA SER A 18 -0.47 -2.67 -14.17
C SER A 18 -0.57 -2.92 -12.65
N VAL A 19 0.38 -2.40 -11.87
CA VAL A 19 0.40 -2.57 -10.42
C VAL A 19 -0.61 -1.60 -9.79
N VAL A 20 -1.43 -2.12 -8.87
CA VAL A 20 -2.39 -1.30 -8.13
C VAL A 20 -1.69 -0.73 -6.90
N ARG A 21 -1.78 0.58 -6.71
CA ARG A 21 -1.18 1.30 -5.58
C ARG A 21 -2.21 1.47 -4.48
N LEU A 22 -1.88 1.05 -3.26
CA LEU A 22 -2.82 1.07 -2.14
C LEU A 22 -2.21 1.70 -0.90
N ASP A 23 -2.86 2.72 -0.37
CA ASP A 23 -2.51 3.36 0.90
C ASP A 23 -3.47 2.80 1.95
N VAL A 24 -2.92 2.12 2.98
CA VAL A 24 -3.76 1.49 4.01
C VAL A 24 -3.84 2.30 5.30
N ARG A 25 -3.43 3.57 5.23
CA ARG A 25 -3.54 4.51 6.35
C ARG A 25 -4.98 5.02 6.48
N THR A 26 -5.21 5.85 7.49
CA THR A 26 -6.52 6.47 7.67
C THR A 26 -6.81 7.48 6.55
N ALA A 27 -8.09 7.78 6.35
CA ALA A 27 -8.51 8.79 5.36
C ALA A 27 -7.90 10.16 5.67
N GLU A 28 -7.75 10.49 6.96
CA GLU A 28 -7.15 11.76 7.38
C GLU A 28 -5.68 11.84 6.97
N GLU A 29 -4.90 10.78 7.27
CA GLU A 29 -3.50 10.72 6.85
C GLU A 29 -3.37 10.85 5.33
N TYR A 30 -4.21 10.15 4.60
CA TYR A 30 -4.21 10.16 3.14
C TYR A 30 -4.45 11.57 2.60
N SER A 31 -5.39 12.29 3.18
CA SER A 31 -5.73 13.65 2.74
C SER A 31 -4.60 14.65 2.95
N GLU A 32 -3.72 14.39 3.91
CA GLU A 32 -2.59 15.26 4.22
C GLU A 32 -1.41 15.05 3.26
N GLY A 33 -1.39 13.96 2.55
CA GLY A 33 -0.35 13.64 1.57
C GLY A 33 -0.27 12.14 1.34
N HIS A 34 -0.04 11.74 0.09
CA HIS A 34 0.04 10.33 -0.28
C HIS A 34 0.84 10.16 -1.56
N ILE A 35 1.19 8.93 -1.89
CA ILE A 35 1.83 8.60 -3.17
C ILE A 35 0.76 8.71 -4.25
N GLU A 36 1.06 9.44 -5.32
CA GLU A 36 0.11 9.68 -6.41
C GLU A 36 -0.43 8.37 -6.97
N GLY A 37 -1.72 8.38 -7.31
CA GLY A 37 -2.36 7.23 -7.95
C GLY A 37 -2.76 6.12 -7.00
N THR A 38 -2.65 6.33 -5.68
CA THR A 38 -3.05 5.30 -4.71
C THR A 38 -4.54 5.37 -4.42
N LYS A 39 -5.12 4.18 -4.18
CA LYS A 39 -6.44 4.06 -3.55
C LYS A 39 -6.22 4.06 -2.04
N ASN A 40 -7.21 4.50 -1.27
CA ASN A 40 -7.11 4.50 0.18
C ASN A 40 -8.15 3.55 0.79
N ILE A 41 -7.68 2.53 1.49
CA ILE A 41 -8.54 1.62 2.26
C ILE A 41 -7.88 1.45 3.63
N ASP A 42 -8.53 1.94 4.66
CA ASP A 42 -7.98 1.99 6.02
C ASP A 42 -7.97 0.59 6.66
N VAL A 43 -6.78 0.05 6.93
CA VAL A 43 -6.65 -1.30 7.52
C VAL A 43 -7.15 -1.37 8.97
N LEU A 44 -7.27 -0.24 9.64
CA LEU A 44 -7.78 -0.21 11.02
C LEU A 44 -9.29 -0.42 11.10
N LYS A 45 -9.99 -0.27 9.98
CA LYS A 45 -11.45 -0.45 9.96
C LYS A 45 -11.80 -1.93 9.86
N SER A 46 -12.87 -2.32 10.53
CA SER A 46 -13.30 -3.73 10.58
C SER A 46 -13.74 -4.27 9.22
N ASP A 47 -14.10 -3.39 8.28
CA ASP A 47 -14.52 -3.79 6.94
C ASP A 47 -13.37 -3.80 5.92
N PHE A 48 -12.12 -3.66 6.35
CA PHE A 48 -10.96 -3.60 5.45
C PHE A 48 -10.92 -4.77 4.47
N GLU A 49 -11.04 -5.99 4.97
CA GLU A 49 -10.95 -7.20 4.15
C GLU A 49 -12.08 -7.23 3.11
N LYS A 50 -13.31 -7.01 3.56
CA LYS A 50 -14.48 -7.03 2.68
C LYS A 50 -14.37 -5.98 1.59
N LYS A 51 -14.01 -4.75 1.99
CA LYS A 51 -13.90 -3.64 1.05
C LYS A 51 -12.78 -3.88 0.03
N SER A 52 -11.65 -4.42 0.49
CA SER A 52 -10.53 -4.75 -0.40
C SER A 52 -10.95 -5.78 -1.45
N LEU A 53 -11.67 -6.81 -1.02
CA LEU A 53 -12.15 -7.86 -1.93
C LEU A 53 -13.12 -7.32 -2.97
N GLU A 54 -13.87 -6.27 -2.65
CA GLU A 54 -14.80 -5.64 -3.58
C GLU A 54 -14.10 -4.75 -4.59
N ILE A 55 -12.99 -4.09 -4.19
CA ILE A 55 -12.34 -3.04 -4.98
C ILE A 55 -11.12 -3.53 -5.74
N LEU A 56 -10.31 -4.41 -5.12
CA LEU A 56 -9.00 -4.76 -5.66
C LEU A 56 -9.08 -5.95 -6.61
N PRO A 57 -8.51 -5.84 -7.83
CA PRO A 57 -8.48 -6.94 -8.78
C PRO A 57 -7.46 -8.00 -8.32
N LYS A 58 -7.82 -9.28 -8.44
CA LYS A 58 -6.96 -10.38 -8.00
C LYS A 58 -5.88 -10.75 -9.00
N ASP A 59 -6.02 -10.31 -10.23
CA ASP A 59 -5.06 -10.60 -11.29
C ASP A 59 -3.93 -9.58 -11.39
N LYS A 60 -3.87 -8.62 -10.46
CA LYS A 60 -2.83 -7.59 -10.45
C LYS A 60 -2.07 -7.60 -9.13
N THR A 61 -0.81 -7.20 -9.19
CA THR A 61 0.00 -7.01 -7.99
C THR A 61 -0.51 -5.79 -7.23
N ILE A 62 -0.62 -5.92 -5.92
CA ILE A 62 -1.00 -4.83 -5.03
C ILE A 62 0.25 -4.33 -4.33
N ALA A 63 0.62 -3.09 -4.57
CA ALA A 63 1.74 -2.43 -3.89
C ALA A 63 1.15 -1.51 -2.83
N LEU A 64 1.42 -1.81 -1.56
CA LEU A 64 0.77 -1.10 -0.46
C LEU A 64 1.75 -0.55 0.57
N TYR A 65 1.31 0.46 1.30
CA TYR A 65 2.11 1.07 2.36
C TYR A 65 1.20 1.67 3.44
N CYS A 66 1.79 1.84 4.62
CA CYS A 66 1.20 2.63 5.69
C CYS A 66 2.17 3.75 6.07
N ARG A 67 2.13 4.22 7.30
CA ARG A 67 3.00 5.32 7.73
C ARG A 67 4.44 4.86 7.98
N SER A 68 4.63 3.76 8.71
CA SER A 68 5.95 3.32 9.18
C SER A 68 6.28 1.85 8.87
N GLY A 69 5.38 1.12 8.23
CA GLY A 69 5.58 -0.30 7.89
C GLY A 69 4.89 -1.27 8.83
N ARG A 70 4.20 -0.79 9.85
CA ARG A 70 3.55 -1.67 10.83
C ARG A 70 2.17 -2.14 10.38
N ARG A 71 1.27 -1.20 10.08
CA ARG A 71 -0.08 -1.52 9.60
C ARG A 71 -0.05 -2.20 8.23
N SER A 72 0.94 -1.84 7.40
CA SER A 72 1.06 -2.41 6.06
C SER A 72 1.35 -3.91 6.09
N LYS A 73 2.09 -4.38 7.08
CA LYS A 73 2.37 -5.81 7.21
C LYS A 73 1.10 -6.59 7.56
N GLU A 74 0.24 -6.01 8.38
CA GLU A 74 -1.06 -6.62 8.69
C GLU A 74 -1.95 -6.65 7.45
N ALA A 75 -2.03 -5.54 6.73
CA ALA A 75 -2.79 -5.47 5.48
C ALA A 75 -2.26 -6.48 4.46
N ALA A 76 -0.94 -6.59 4.34
CA ALA A 76 -0.31 -7.52 3.40
C ALA A 76 -0.64 -8.98 3.75
N LYS A 77 -0.67 -9.31 5.03
CA LYS A 77 -1.06 -10.66 5.48
C LYS A 77 -2.50 -10.98 5.09
N ILE A 78 -3.41 -10.05 5.35
CA ILE A 78 -4.83 -10.22 5.03
C ILE A 78 -5.01 -10.45 3.53
N LEU A 79 -4.39 -9.60 2.72
CA LEU A 79 -4.55 -9.67 1.26
C LEU A 79 -3.86 -10.91 0.67
N SER A 80 -2.67 -11.26 1.15
CA SER A 80 -1.98 -12.47 0.70
C SER A 80 -2.80 -13.71 1.00
N LYS A 81 -3.42 -13.75 2.16
CA LYS A 81 -4.28 -14.87 2.58
C LYS A 81 -5.48 -15.01 1.65
N ASN A 82 -5.92 -13.90 1.06
CA ASN A 82 -7.04 -13.88 0.11
C ASN A 82 -6.60 -14.08 -1.34
N GLY A 83 -5.35 -14.48 -1.57
CA GLY A 83 -4.87 -14.82 -2.92
C GLY A 83 -4.28 -13.68 -3.71
N TYR A 84 -4.11 -12.50 -3.11
CA TYR A 84 -3.46 -11.38 -3.80
C TYR A 84 -1.94 -11.52 -3.78
N LYS A 85 -1.30 -11.05 -4.84
CA LYS A 85 0.14 -10.88 -4.88
C LYS A 85 0.45 -9.48 -4.32
N VAL A 86 1.23 -9.42 -3.23
CA VAL A 86 1.42 -8.18 -2.49
C VAL A 86 2.89 -7.82 -2.35
N VAL A 87 3.19 -6.54 -2.56
CA VAL A 87 4.49 -5.92 -2.29
C VAL A 87 4.23 -4.80 -1.29
N GLU A 88 4.98 -4.79 -0.20
CA GLU A 88 4.79 -3.85 0.91
C GLU A 88 6.03 -2.95 1.05
N LEU A 89 5.83 -1.66 1.24
CA LEU A 89 6.91 -0.68 1.48
C LEU A 89 7.30 -0.73 2.94
N ASN A 90 8.48 -1.29 3.24
CA ASN A 90 8.88 -1.63 4.60
C ASN A 90 9.06 -0.44 5.54
N THR A 91 9.44 0.72 5.02
CA THR A 91 9.63 1.95 5.82
C THR A 91 8.43 2.88 5.78
N GLY A 92 7.42 2.53 5.00
CA GLY A 92 6.19 3.29 4.90
C GLY A 92 6.37 4.68 4.30
N TYR A 93 5.34 5.49 4.48
CA TYR A 93 5.31 6.86 3.96
C TYR A 93 6.46 7.70 4.50
N ILE A 94 6.82 7.50 5.78
CA ILE A 94 7.94 8.22 6.40
C ILE A 94 9.23 7.96 5.63
N GLY A 95 9.57 6.69 5.40
CA GLY A 95 10.79 6.33 4.68
C GLY A 95 10.76 6.80 3.24
N TRP A 96 9.59 6.78 2.60
CA TRP A 96 9.41 7.28 1.25
C TRP A 96 9.75 8.76 1.16
N THR A 97 9.19 9.58 2.06
CA THR A 97 9.46 11.03 2.07
C THR A 97 10.89 11.36 2.49
N GLU A 98 11.46 10.61 3.43
CA GLU A 98 12.86 10.79 3.84
C GLU A 98 13.82 10.49 2.70
N ALA A 99 13.44 9.57 1.82
CA ALA A 99 14.24 9.25 0.62
C ALA A 99 14.05 10.28 -0.50
N GLY A 100 13.26 11.32 -0.28
CA GLY A 100 13.02 12.37 -1.25
C GLY A 100 12.11 11.97 -2.40
N LYS A 101 11.33 10.91 -2.23
CA LYS A 101 10.43 10.42 -3.27
C LYS A 101 9.18 11.29 -3.38
N PRO A 102 8.55 11.38 -4.57
CA PRO A 102 7.44 12.31 -4.79
C PRO A 102 6.14 11.90 -4.10
N VAL A 103 5.40 12.90 -3.65
CA VAL A 103 4.09 12.74 -3.03
C VAL A 103 3.15 13.83 -3.55
N THR A 104 1.87 13.66 -3.30
CA THR A 104 0.83 14.61 -3.70
C THR A 104 -0.23 14.72 -2.62
N LYS A 105 -1.22 15.56 -2.83
CA LYS A 105 -2.36 15.68 -1.92
C LYS A 105 -3.67 15.43 -2.62
#